data_8803817375cc8586d094b01c37bace45
#
_entry.id   8803817375cc8586d094b01c37bace45
#
_cell.length_a   1.000
_cell.length_b   1.000
_cell.length_c   1.000
_cell.angle_alpha   90.00
_cell.angle_beta   90.00
_cell.angle_gamma   90.00
#
_symmetry.space_group_name_H-M   'P 1'
#
loop_
_entity.id
_entity.type
_entity.pdbx_description
1 polymer ?
#
loop_
_entity_poly.entity_id
_entity_poly.type
_entity_poly.pdbx_seq_one_letter_code
_entity_poly.pdbx_strand_id
1 'polypeptide(L)'
;MYFSIIRVIMGDKLKIKLSVANRIYPLTIDPSQEEGLRLASQQINTLIKKFEQNYSVRDKQDALAMCALQIASRKKQNSLIEESFIKDLEYRLSNLINALDDKN
;
A
#
# COMPACT_ATOMS: atom_id res chain seq x y z
N MET A 1 -23.16 -11.19 -6.49
CA MET A 1 -23.34 -9.97 -5.71
C MET A 1 -23.96 -10.23 -4.35
N TYR A 2 -25.07 -10.94 -4.29
CA TYR A 2 -25.72 -11.22 -3.00
C TYR A 2 -24.84 -12.00 -2.04
N PHE A 3 -24.07 -12.96 -2.54
CA PHE A 3 -23.21 -13.79 -1.70
C PHE A 3 -22.11 -12.97 -1.02
N SER A 4 -21.55 -11.97 -1.72
CA SER A 4 -20.51 -11.12 -1.16
C SER A 4 -21.06 -10.23 -0.05
N ILE A 5 -22.24 -9.68 -0.24
CA ILE A 5 -22.91 -8.84 0.76
C ILE A 5 -23.27 -9.64 1.99
N ILE A 6 -23.84 -10.83 1.80
CA ILE A 6 -24.20 -11.72 2.90
C ILE A 6 -22.96 -12.11 3.71
N ARG A 7 -21.86 -12.45 3.06
CA ARG A 7 -20.60 -12.78 3.73
C ARG A 7 -20.07 -11.62 4.58
N VAL A 8 -20.12 -10.41 4.05
CA VAL A 8 -19.67 -9.21 4.78
C VAL A 8 -20.56 -8.98 6.01
N ILE A 9 -21.88 -9.10 5.84
CA ILE A 9 -22.84 -8.89 6.93
C ILE A 9 -22.69 -9.98 7.99
N MET A 10 -22.46 -11.22 7.59
CA MET A 10 -22.32 -12.35 8.51
C MET A 10 -20.92 -12.54 9.04
N GLY A 11 -19.95 -11.71 8.60
CA GLY A 11 -18.57 -11.79 9.05
C GLY A 11 -17.78 -12.96 8.48
N ASP A 12 -18.26 -13.55 7.39
CA ASP A 12 -17.58 -14.68 6.76
C ASP A 12 -16.25 -14.24 6.14
N LYS A 13 -15.21 -15.05 6.37
CA LYS A 13 -13.91 -14.84 5.76
C LYS A 13 -13.83 -15.49 4.39
N LEU A 14 -13.00 -14.93 3.53
CA LEU A 14 -12.75 -15.44 2.19
C LEU A 14 -11.39 -16.13 2.15
N LYS A 15 -11.36 -17.33 1.58
CA LYS A 15 -10.09 -18.04 1.37
C LYS A 15 -9.62 -17.79 -0.06
N ILE A 16 -8.40 -17.26 -0.19
CA ILE A 16 -7.79 -16.99 -1.49
C ILE A 16 -6.37 -17.56 -1.53
N LYS A 17 -5.83 -17.66 -2.72
CA LYS A 17 -4.45 -18.07 -2.94
C LYS A 17 -3.75 -16.97 -3.72
N LEU A 18 -2.60 -16.51 -3.21
CA LEU A 18 -1.78 -15.52 -3.88
C LEU A 18 -0.46 -16.13 -4.29
N SER A 19 -0.03 -15.84 -5.52
CA SER A 19 1.27 -16.25 -6.01
C SER A 19 2.26 -15.10 -5.81
N VAL A 20 3.31 -15.34 -5.03
CA VAL A 20 4.37 -14.35 -4.77
C VAL A 20 5.71 -15.09 -4.81
N ALA A 21 6.64 -14.58 -5.60
CA ALA A 21 7.98 -15.16 -5.72
C ALA A 21 7.96 -16.65 -6.06
N ASN A 22 7.09 -17.05 -6.99
CA ASN A 22 6.90 -18.43 -7.47
C ASN A 22 6.34 -19.40 -6.42
N ARG A 23 5.82 -18.90 -5.31
CA ARG A 23 5.15 -19.73 -4.32
C ARG A 23 3.71 -19.29 -4.16
N ILE A 24 2.85 -20.24 -3.79
CA ILE A 24 1.44 -19.98 -3.56
C ILE A 24 1.18 -19.92 -2.06
N TYR A 25 0.54 -18.84 -1.64
CA TYR A 25 0.22 -18.60 -0.23
C TYR A 25 -1.29 -18.59 -0.05
N PRO A 26 -1.84 -19.56 0.71
CA PRO A 26 -3.26 -19.54 1.04
C PRO A 26 -3.49 -18.53 2.16
N LEU A 27 -4.48 -17.66 1.98
CA LEU A 27 -4.81 -16.63 2.95
C LEU A 27 -6.30 -16.67 3.26
N THR A 28 -6.63 -16.39 4.51
CA THR A 28 -8.01 -16.19 4.93
C THR A 28 -8.16 -14.72 5.28
N ILE A 29 -9.02 -14.00 4.54
CA ILE A 29 -9.11 -12.55 4.58
C ILE A 29 -10.56 -12.09 4.63
N ASP A 30 -10.77 -10.83 4.95
CA ASP A 30 -12.08 -10.20 4.72
C ASP A 30 -12.25 -9.97 3.21
N PRO A 31 -13.47 -10.16 2.68
CA PRO A 31 -13.70 -9.95 1.24
C PRO A 31 -13.29 -8.55 0.75
N SER A 32 -13.36 -7.55 1.61
CA SER A 32 -12.95 -6.18 1.28
C SER A 32 -11.46 -6.04 1.00
N GLN A 33 -10.64 -7.00 1.44
CA GLN A 33 -9.18 -6.97 1.28
C GLN A 33 -8.70 -7.66 0.00
N GLU A 34 -9.57 -8.40 -0.67
CA GLU A 34 -9.17 -9.25 -1.80
C GLU A 34 -8.51 -8.47 -2.94
N GLU A 35 -9.17 -7.42 -3.41
CA GLU A 35 -8.67 -6.63 -4.53
C GLU A 35 -7.31 -6.02 -4.23
N GLY A 36 -7.18 -5.41 -3.04
CA GLY A 36 -5.93 -4.79 -2.62
C GLY A 36 -4.78 -5.78 -2.51
N LEU A 37 -5.04 -6.96 -1.97
CA LEU A 37 -4.02 -8.00 -1.84
C LEU A 37 -3.60 -8.58 -3.19
N ARG A 38 -4.54 -8.75 -4.12
CA ARG A 38 -4.22 -9.22 -5.47
C ARG A 38 -3.37 -8.19 -6.22
N LEU A 39 -3.70 -6.92 -6.11
CA LEU A 39 -2.89 -5.84 -6.69
C LEU A 39 -1.50 -5.78 -6.05
N ALA A 40 -1.42 -5.92 -4.73
CA ALA A 40 -0.14 -5.93 -4.03
C ALA A 40 0.75 -7.08 -4.50
N SER A 41 0.19 -8.29 -4.66
CA SER A 41 0.96 -9.43 -5.14
C SER A 41 1.48 -9.21 -6.57
N GLN A 42 0.69 -8.60 -7.44
CA GLN A 42 1.11 -8.25 -8.79
C GLN A 42 2.25 -7.23 -8.77
N GLN A 43 2.16 -6.21 -7.94
CA GLN A 43 3.21 -5.21 -7.79
C GLN A 43 4.51 -5.83 -7.29
N ILE A 44 4.43 -6.70 -6.29
CA ILE A 44 5.61 -7.38 -5.76
C ILE A 44 6.26 -8.26 -6.84
N ASN A 45 5.47 -9.04 -7.58
CA ASN A 45 5.99 -9.90 -8.63
C ASN A 45 6.63 -9.10 -9.76
N THR A 46 6.08 -7.94 -10.10
CA THR A 46 6.66 -7.03 -11.09
C THR A 46 8.00 -6.47 -10.61
N LEU A 47 8.07 -6.07 -9.34
CA LEU A 47 9.32 -5.58 -8.74
C LEU A 47 10.38 -6.67 -8.68
N ILE A 48 10.00 -7.90 -8.35
CA ILE A 48 10.93 -9.04 -8.32
C ILE A 48 11.58 -9.21 -9.69
N LYS A 49 10.79 -9.20 -10.75
CA LYS A 49 11.31 -9.32 -12.13
C LYS A 49 12.28 -8.19 -12.46
N LYS A 50 11.95 -6.97 -12.05
CA LYS A 50 12.79 -5.80 -12.27
C LYS A 50 14.14 -5.94 -11.56
N PHE A 51 14.14 -6.38 -10.30
CA PHE A 51 15.38 -6.59 -9.55
C PHE A 51 16.20 -7.73 -10.14
N GLU A 52 15.56 -8.80 -10.58
CA GLU A 52 16.27 -9.92 -11.22
C GLU A 52 16.94 -9.50 -12.54
N GLN A 53 16.33 -8.60 -13.29
CA GLN A 53 16.87 -8.11 -14.56
C GLN A 53 18.01 -7.11 -14.38
N ASN A 54 17.94 -6.26 -13.37
CA ASN A 54 18.83 -5.13 -13.20
C ASN A 54 19.94 -5.34 -12.17
N TYR A 55 19.80 -6.35 -11.32
CA TYR A 55 20.74 -6.62 -10.23
C TYR A 55 21.09 -8.10 -10.17
N SER A 56 22.28 -8.39 -9.66
CA SER A 56 22.69 -9.79 -9.42
C SER A 56 22.08 -10.27 -8.11
N VAL A 57 20.89 -10.82 -8.19
CA VAL A 57 20.24 -11.45 -7.04
C VAL A 57 20.52 -12.95 -7.06
N ARG A 58 20.74 -13.55 -5.89
CA ARG A 58 21.05 -14.97 -5.77
C ARG A 58 19.82 -15.85 -5.99
N ASP A 59 18.69 -15.42 -5.43
CA ASP A 59 17.47 -16.20 -5.46
C ASP A 59 16.26 -15.27 -5.26
N LYS A 60 15.08 -15.87 -5.21
CA LYS A 60 13.82 -15.12 -5.01
C LYS A 60 13.76 -14.44 -3.65
N GLN A 61 14.39 -15.01 -2.62
CA GLN A 61 14.42 -14.41 -1.30
C GLN A 61 15.17 -13.08 -1.31
N ASP A 62 16.32 -13.01 -1.98
CA ASP A 62 17.08 -11.77 -2.12
C ASP A 62 16.25 -10.71 -2.85
N ALA A 63 15.61 -11.08 -3.95
CA ALA A 63 14.76 -10.16 -4.71
C ALA A 63 13.59 -9.67 -3.87
N LEU A 64 12.96 -10.56 -3.10
CA LEU A 64 11.85 -10.21 -2.23
C LEU A 64 12.28 -9.27 -1.10
N ALA A 65 13.47 -9.49 -0.52
CA ALA A 65 14.02 -8.61 0.50
C ALA A 65 14.25 -7.20 -0.07
N MET A 66 14.77 -7.08 -1.29
CA MET A 66 14.95 -5.79 -1.95
C MET A 66 13.62 -5.10 -2.20
N CYS A 67 12.59 -5.84 -2.61
CA CYS A 67 11.25 -5.32 -2.78
C CYS A 67 10.71 -4.76 -1.45
N ALA A 68 10.87 -5.52 -0.37
CA ALA A 68 10.39 -5.11 0.95
C ALA A 68 11.06 -3.82 1.42
N LEU A 69 12.37 -3.71 1.22
CA LEU A 69 13.13 -2.51 1.57
C LEU A 69 12.64 -1.30 0.77
N GLN A 70 12.41 -1.48 -0.52
CA GLN A 70 11.95 -0.39 -1.38
C GLN A 70 10.55 0.08 -0.99
N ILE A 71 9.62 -0.84 -0.76
CA ILE A 71 8.25 -0.51 -0.39
C ILE A 71 8.21 0.21 0.96
N ALA A 72 8.93 -0.31 1.96
CA ALA A 72 8.98 0.30 3.29
C ALA A 72 9.59 1.70 3.25
N SER A 73 10.63 1.89 2.45
CA SER A 73 11.27 3.19 2.26
C SER A 73 10.34 4.21 1.62
N ARG A 74 9.59 3.82 0.59
CA ARG A 74 8.60 4.69 -0.06
C ARG A 74 7.50 5.12 0.90
N LYS A 75 6.99 4.19 1.69
CA LYS A 75 5.93 4.49 2.64
C LYS A 75 6.36 5.57 3.65
N LYS A 76 7.59 5.48 4.14
CA LYS A 76 8.13 6.48 5.06
C LYS A 76 8.27 7.84 4.40
N GLN A 77 8.78 7.89 3.17
CA GLN A 77 8.91 9.13 2.41
C GLN A 77 7.56 9.77 2.14
N ASN A 78 6.57 9.00 1.75
CA ASN A 78 5.22 9.51 1.49
C ASN A 78 4.59 10.09 2.76
N SER A 79 4.77 9.45 3.91
CA SER A 79 4.27 9.95 5.18
C SER A 79 4.89 11.30 5.55
N LEU A 80 6.20 11.47 5.34
CA LEU A 80 6.90 12.72 5.60
C LEU A 80 6.41 13.84 4.68
N ILE A 81 6.18 13.52 3.40
CA ILE A 81 5.65 14.48 2.42
C ILE A 81 4.24 14.92 2.83
N GLU A 82 3.39 14.00 3.24
CA GLU A 82 2.03 14.30 3.68
C GLU A 82 2.01 15.20 4.91
N GLU A 83 2.86 14.92 5.90
CA GLU A 83 2.98 15.75 7.10
C GLU A 83 3.43 17.17 6.75
N SER A 84 4.41 17.30 5.88
CA SER A 84 4.90 18.60 5.42
C SER A 84 3.82 19.38 4.70
N PHE A 85 3.04 18.71 3.85
CA PHE A 85 1.93 19.31 3.11
C PHE A 85 0.84 19.83 4.04
N ILE A 86 0.47 19.03 5.04
CA ILE A 86 -0.55 19.42 6.04
C ILE A 86 -0.09 20.64 6.83
N LYS A 87 1.16 20.68 7.29
CA LYS A 87 1.72 21.81 8.03
C LYS A 87 1.72 23.09 7.18
N ASP A 88 2.05 22.98 5.91
CA ASP A 88 2.04 24.10 4.99
C ASP A 88 0.63 24.66 4.81
N LEU A 89 -0.36 23.77 4.66
CA LEU A 89 -1.77 24.16 4.58
C LEU A 89 -2.25 24.87 5.84
N GLU A 90 -1.91 24.34 7.00
CA GLU A 90 -2.28 24.95 8.28
C GLU A 90 -1.71 26.36 8.41
N TYR A 91 -0.46 26.56 8.01
CA TYR A 91 0.20 27.85 8.03
C TYR A 91 -0.52 28.86 7.12
N ARG A 92 -0.83 28.46 5.89
CA ARG A 92 -1.53 29.32 4.92
C ARG A 92 -2.92 29.69 5.38
N LEU A 93 -3.65 28.74 5.95
CA LEU A 93 -4.99 29.01 6.50
C LEU A 93 -4.94 29.97 7.67
N SER A 94 -3.98 29.82 8.56
CA SER A 94 -3.78 30.72 9.70
C SER A 94 -3.50 32.15 9.23
N ASN A 95 -2.64 32.32 8.23
CA ASN A 95 -2.34 33.64 7.66
C ASN A 95 -3.56 34.28 7.01
N LEU A 96 -4.38 33.49 6.32
CA LEU A 96 -5.60 34.00 5.69
C LEU A 96 -6.61 34.48 6.71
N ILE A 97 -6.80 33.72 7.78
CA ILE A 97 -7.72 34.10 8.88
C ILE A 97 -7.25 35.38 9.53
N ASN A 98 -5.96 35.53 9.81
CA ASN A 98 -5.40 36.74 10.41
C ASN A 98 -5.58 37.96 9.50
N ALA A 99 -5.41 37.78 8.18
CA ALA A 99 -5.64 38.85 7.23
C ALA A 99 -7.10 39.31 7.19
N LEU A 100 -8.05 38.39 7.35
CA LEU A 100 -9.48 38.74 7.42
C LEU A 100 -9.83 39.46 8.70
N ASP A 101 -9.25 39.07 9.83
CA ASP A 101 -9.48 39.72 11.12
C ASP A 101 -8.92 41.14 11.13
N ASP A 102 -7.79 41.39 10.50
CA ASP A 102 -7.17 42.73 10.43
C ASP A 102 -7.98 43.70 9.60
N LYS A 103 -8.91 43.25 8.77
CA LYS A 103 -9.78 44.12 7.97
C LYS A 103 -11.03 44.56 8.72
N ASN A 104 -11.28 43.97 9.84
CA ASN A 104 -12.42 44.34 10.68
C ASN A 104 -11.97 45.28 11.80
#